data_476a01a09db9889664da1a161d667310
#
_entry.id   476a01a09db9889664da1a161d667310
#
_cell.length_a   1.000
_cell.length_b   1.000
_cell.length_c   1.000
_cell.angle_alpha   90.00
_cell.angle_beta   90.00
_cell.angle_gamma   90.00
#
_symmetry.space_group_name_H-M   'P 1'
#
loop_
_entity.id
_entity.type
_entity.pdbx_description
1 polymer ?
#
loop_
_entity_poly.entity_id
_entity_poly.type
_entity_poly.pdbx_seq_one_letter_code
_entity_poly.pdbx_strand_id
1 'polypeptide(L)'
;MGKVKDILRVALRQNALYVPADVKPQKEVTAGSLALVKELKRYGFAVDEPLLHALNGARADYFRMVVSTIKEVLGIGLSWTPLVRDWEKPTGESAVDHLITLYFNVLKAQKSLPSPYWDDDEERFVGAVGYFPCGHYIPDGTFPIERYTGCPFCGRAVETSTEHYEGQGSKLRLLTLWEEADAEAYLGALVGSKVALGATEMDSLKRLLPHLSIPAAVQITVKENLMLVVDALITEGKEREAAALFKTPTDILRYLWYKKTGFLQLIEPRTIIAKNAANNRHVFWPLDRSARAAEDTQKALRLKYDRPTCARVAYWLNSLPMSPEQACEIMHPKRRMWVRFIRGLRLAEYAKKQGYEPLAALLNCFYNQQYEVWQGKVNNAIQQLDAEATFALLQQRPGMFARSLFATMLALGAEETIAAFKAIVDKVPLRLVLTLDMYAALYFDKAAERSVQTLTGARITVPTNKWVQWGYDEEELIAMRRKVRQLCEYAIAERFAKETPEYWSVYIAPELYNIPLPIGDRSGNVQDLDAAVMGMRFPLEGRQVRLFMQWGKTSPHSIWIWTYPVRCFIKMGRRIIAVSAS
;
A
#
# COMPACT_ATOMS: atom_id res chain seq x y z
N MET A 1 16.59 17.83 -15.14
CA MET A 1 15.75 18.31 -14.02
C MET A 1 14.76 17.25 -13.51
N GLY A 2 14.07 16.47 -14.34
CA GLY A 2 13.13 15.43 -13.88
C GLY A 2 13.77 14.37 -13.00
N LYS A 3 14.90 13.78 -13.43
CA LYS A 3 15.64 12.76 -12.65
C LYS A 3 15.94 13.22 -11.23
N VAL A 4 16.57 14.41 -11.10
CA VAL A 4 16.99 14.95 -9.80
C VAL A 4 15.78 15.17 -8.88
N LYS A 5 14.68 15.73 -9.40
CA LYS A 5 13.47 16.00 -8.62
C LYS A 5 12.80 14.70 -8.14
N ASP A 6 12.74 13.67 -8.99
CA ASP A 6 12.12 12.39 -8.64
C ASP A 6 12.92 11.65 -7.57
N ILE A 7 14.26 11.59 -7.72
CA ILE A 7 15.13 10.97 -6.71
C ILE A 7 15.09 11.77 -5.40
N LEU A 8 15.15 13.10 -5.46
CA LEU A 8 15.05 13.97 -4.30
C LEU A 8 13.75 13.76 -3.51
N ARG A 9 12.62 13.62 -4.21
CA ARG A 9 11.33 13.34 -3.59
C ARG A 9 11.31 12.02 -2.85
N VAL A 10 11.96 11.00 -3.41
CA VAL A 10 12.08 9.69 -2.77
C VAL A 10 13.04 9.75 -1.58
N ALA A 11 14.18 10.41 -1.72
CA ALA A 11 15.15 10.60 -0.64
C ALA A 11 14.55 11.30 0.58
N LEU A 12 13.76 12.35 0.38
CA LEU A 12 13.06 13.06 1.46
C LEU A 12 12.14 12.15 2.28
N ARG A 13 11.52 11.16 1.65
CA ARG A 13 10.71 10.14 2.36
C ARG A 13 11.55 9.22 3.23
N GLN A 14 12.85 9.14 2.95
CA GLN A 14 13.85 8.36 3.71
C GLN A 14 14.68 9.24 4.66
N ASN A 15 14.21 10.47 4.95
CA ASN A 15 14.96 11.47 5.71
C ASN A 15 16.34 11.75 5.13
N ALA A 16 16.41 11.87 3.82
CA ALA A 16 17.66 12.19 3.11
C ALA A 16 17.44 13.26 2.04
N LEU A 17 18.53 13.89 1.59
CA LEU A 17 18.55 14.76 0.42
C LEU A 17 19.49 14.18 -0.64
N TYR A 18 18.97 13.96 -1.82
CA TYR A 18 19.75 13.53 -2.97
C TYR A 18 20.51 14.69 -3.56
N VAL A 19 21.82 14.63 -3.55
CA VAL A 19 22.70 15.61 -4.19
C VAL A 19 23.33 14.98 -5.45
N PRO A 20 23.17 15.61 -6.64
CA PRO A 20 23.75 15.07 -7.88
C PRO A 20 25.28 15.03 -7.84
N ALA A 21 25.87 14.05 -8.52
CA ALA A 21 27.33 13.80 -8.53
C ALA A 21 28.18 14.94 -9.15
N ASP A 22 27.58 15.84 -9.92
CA ASP A 22 28.23 17.03 -10.47
C ASP A 22 28.45 18.15 -9.43
N VAL A 23 27.79 18.05 -8.27
CA VAL A 23 27.97 18.95 -7.14
C VAL A 23 29.19 18.49 -6.31
N LYS A 24 30.25 19.30 -6.32
CA LYS A 24 31.47 18.98 -5.53
C LYS A 24 31.31 19.48 -4.11
N PRO A 25 31.44 18.61 -3.08
CA PRO A 25 31.36 19.03 -1.68
C PRO A 25 32.43 20.09 -1.35
N GLN A 26 32.05 21.08 -0.53
CA GLN A 26 32.93 22.14 -0.05
C GLN A 26 32.78 22.27 1.47
N LYS A 27 33.93 22.45 2.17
CA LYS A 27 33.91 22.62 3.63
C LYS A 27 33.46 24.01 4.06
N GLU A 28 33.75 25.02 3.26
CA GLU A 28 33.40 26.41 3.56
C GLU A 28 31.87 26.60 3.42
N VAL A 29 31.28 27.11 4.50
CA VAL A 29 29.83 27.37 4.54
C VAL A 29 29.50 28.59 3.69
N THR A 30 28.63 28.43 2.72
CA THR A 30 28.17 29.51 1.86
C THR A 30 26.92 30.19 2.43
N ALA A 31 26.72 31.46 2.09
CA ALA A 31 25.48 32.17 2.48
C ALA A 31 24.23 31.48 1.94
N GLY A 32 24.31 30.84 0.75
CA GLY A 32 23.22 30.09 0.15
C GLY A 32 22.87 28.82 0.91
N SER A 33 23.86 28.01 1.28
CA SER A 33 23.63 26.80 2.08
C SER A 33 23.09 27.13 3.46
N LEU A 34 23.60 28.20 4.10
CA LEU A 34 23.11 28.66 5.39
C LEU A 34 21.64 29.11 5.31
N ALA A 35 21.25 29.82 4.25
CA ALA A 35 19.87 30.22 4.02
C ALA A 35 18.98 29.00 3.80
N LEU A 36 19.44 27.99 3.02
CA LEU A 36 18.71 26.74 2.84
C LEU A 36 18.54 25.98 4.16
N VAL A 37 19.60 25.84 4.97
CA VAL A 37 19.51 25.14 6.26
C VAL A 37 18.53 25.83 7.21
N LYS A 38 18.50 27.17 7.24
CA LYS A 38 17.49 27.92 8.00
C LYS A 38 16.07 27.64 7.49
N GLU A 39 15.88 27.58 6.17
CA GLU A 39 14.58 27.25 5.57
C GLU A 39 14.18 25.79 5.86
N LEU A 40 15.12 24.82 5.80
CA LEU A 40 14.91 23.43 6.17
C LEU A 40 14.44 23.29 7.64
N LYS A 41 15.07 24.07 8.54
CA LYS A 41 14.67 24.09 9.95
C LYS A 41 13.23 24.53 10.14
N ARG A 42 12.74 25.49 9.35
CA ARG A 42 11.33 25.93 9.36
C ARG A 42 10.37 24.81 8.97
N TYR A 43 10.81 23.84 8.14
CA TYR A 43 10.04 22.65 7.78
C TYR A 43 10.28 21.47 8.74
N GLY A 44 11.00 21.68 9.83
CA GLY A 44 11.25 20.64 10.84
C GLY A 44 12.44 19.74 10.53
N PHE A 45 13.38 20.18 9.69
CA PHE A 45 14.54 19.37 9.32
C PHE A 45 15.86 20.00 9.82
N ALA A 46 16.80 19.13 10.17
CA ALA A 46 18.20 19.44 10.35
C ALA A 46 19.02 18.68 9.30
N VAL A 47 20.28 19.06 9.09
CA VAL A 47 21.19 18.39 8.16
C VAL A 47 22.42 17.87 8.91
N ASP A 48 22.96 16.74 8.47
CA ASP A 48 24.24 16.24 8.96
C ASP A 48 25.43 16.95 8.28
N GLU A 49 26.62 16.73 8.78
CA GLU A 49 27.85 17.37 8.28
C GLU A 49 28.18 16.99 6.82
N PRO A 50 28.09 15.71 6.40
CA PRO A 50 28.32 15.34 5.00
C PRO A 50 27.36 16.03 4.04
N LEU A 51 26.07 16.10 4.40
CA LEU A 51 25.08 16.80 3.59
C LEU A 51 25.36 18.32 3.53
N LEU A 52 25.74 18.93 4.64
CA LEU A 52 26.09 20.35 4.67
C LEU A 52 27.26 20.66 3.70
N HIS A 53 28.30 19.81 3.70
CA HIS A 53 29.43 19.96 2.77
C HIS A 53 28.99 19.82 1.31
N ALA A 54 28.10 18.90 1.00
CA ALA A 54 27.53 18.76 -0.33
C ALA A 54 26.68 20.00 -0.72
N LEU A 55 25.86 20.50 0.20
CA LEU A 55 25.04 21.70 -0.03
C LEU A 55 25.91 22.98 -0.24
N ASN A 56 27.07 23.08 0.40
CA ASN A 56 27.98 24.23 0.20
C ASN A 56 28.45 24.32 -1.25
N GLY A 57 28.56 23.20 -1.98
CA GLY A 57 28.93 23.18 -3.40
C GLY A 57 27.74 23.34 -4.35
N ALA A 58 26.51 23.35 -3.85
CA ALA A 58 25.32 23.36 -4.67
C ALA A 58 24.91 24.78 -5.11
N ARG A 59 24.15 24.87 -6.20
CA ARG A 59 23.71 26.14 -6.82
C ARG A 59 22.31 26.54 -6.35
N ALA A 60 21.98 27.80 -6.52
CA ALA A 60 20.70 28.37 -6.10
C ALA A 60 19.45 27.72 -6.78
N ASP A 61 19.61 27.23 -8.01
CA ASP A 61 18.53 26.50 -8.71
C ASP A 61 18.22 25.15 -8.04
N TYR A 62 19.24 24.44 -7.55
CA TYR A 62 19.07 23.25 -6.75
C TYR A 62 18.37 23.57 -5.42
N PHE A 63 18.74 24.63 -4.72
CA PHE A 63 18.09 25.05 -3.47
C PHE A 63 16.60 25.33 -3.67
N ARG A 64 16.24 26.02 -4.74
CA ARG A 64 14.83 26.24 -5.10
C ARG A 64 14.09 24.93 -5.36
N MET A 65 14.73 23.97 -6.02
CA MET A 65 14.17 22.64 -6.26
C MET A 65 13.94 21.88 -4.94
N VAL A 66 14.91 21.90 -4.02
CA VAL A 66 14.79 21.27 -2.68
C VAL A 66 13.58 21.84 -1.94
N VAL A 67 13.49 23.15 -1.80
CA VAL A 67 12.39 23.82 -1.08
C VAL A 67 11.04 23.51 -1.74
N SER A 68 10.97 23.59 -3.08
CA SER A 68 9.74 23.23 -3.82
C SER A 68 9.32 21.78 -3.59
N THR A 69 10.29 20.86 -3.62
CA THR A 69 10.01 19.43 -3.43
C THR A 69 9.59 19.11 -2.00
N ILE A 70 10.20 19.75 -1.00
CA ILE A 70 9.79 19.64 0.40
C ILE A 70 8.35 20.12 0.58
N LYS A 71 8.00 21.27 0.03
CA LYS A 71 6.63 21.79 0.08
C LYS A 71 5.64 20.81 -0.54
N GLU A 72 5.98 20.18 -1.67
CA GLU A 72 5.17 19.17 -2.32
C GLU A 72 5.01 17.91 -1.44
N VAL A 73 6.09 17.42 -0.83
CA VAL A 73 6.08 16.22 0.03
C VAL A 73 5.30 16.46 1.32
N LEU A 74 5.45 17.62 1.92
CA LEU A 74 4.72 18.02 3.13
C LEU A 74 3.27 18.47 2.85
N GLY A 75 2.89 18.59 1.57
CA GLY A 75 1.58 19.09 1.19
C GLY A 75 1.40 20.60 1.40
N ILE A 76 2.48 21.33 1.63
CA ILE A 76 2.46 22.78 1.80
C ILE A 76 2.34 23.43 0.42
N GLY A 77 1.28 24.23 0.22
CA GLY A 77 1.03 24.90 -1.06
C GLY A 77 0.43 24.00 -2.15
N LEU A 78 0.06 22.76 -1.83
CA LEU A 78 -0.95 22.10 -2.62
C LEU A 78 -2.20 22.96 -2.53
N SER A 79 -2.61 23.52 -3.67
CA SER A 79 -3.94 24.10 -3.76
C SER A 79 -4.91 22.97 -3.44
N TRP A 80 -5.36 22.94 -2.24
CA TRP A 80 -6.54 22.19 -1.93
C TRP A 80 -7.60 22.69 -2.89
N THR A 81 -8.22 21.82 -3.58
CA THR A 81 -9.51 22.13 -4.15
C THR A 81 -10.50 22.02 -2.99
N PRO A 82 -11.11 23.11 -2.55
CA PRO A 82 -12.25 23.05 -1.65
C PRO A 82 -13.29 22.08 -2.21
N LEU A 83 -14.21 21.65 -1.38
CA LEU A 83 -15.43 20.94 -1.83
C LEU A 83 -16.14 21.73 -2.95
N VAL A 84 -15.96 23.03 -2.97
CA VAL A 84 -16.22 23.92 -4.09
C VAL A 84 -14.91 24.06 -4.88
N ARG A 85 -14.82 23.45 -6.05
CA ARG A 85 -13.68 23.61 -6.97
C ARG A 85 -13.56 25.06 -7.36
N ASP A 86 -12.33 25.55 -7.39
CA ASP A 86 -12.04 26.92 -7.74
C ASP A 86 -12.92 27.87 -6.92
N TRP A 87 -12.43 28.25 -5.75
CA TRP A 87 -13.11 29.25 -4.92
C TRP A 87 -13.59 30.46 -5.71
N GLU A 88 -12.90 30.76 -6.80
CA GLU A 88 -13.20 31.82 -7.77
C GLU A 88 -14.21 31.40 -8.86
N LYS A 89 -14.43 30.08 -9.02
CA LYS A 89 -15.31 29.54 -10.07
C LYS A 89 -16.21 28.47 -9.47
N PRO A 90 -17.43 28.78 -9.11
CA PRO A 90 -18.37 27.82 -8.58
C PRO A 90 -18.59 26.67 -9.57
N THR A 91 -18.33 25.43 -9.09
CA THR A 91 -18.56 24.23 -9.89
C THR A 91 -20.03 23.82 -9.81
N GLY A 92 -20.73 23.96 -10.91
CA GLY A 92 -22.14 23.58 -11.04
C GLY A 92 -23.13 24.54 -10.39
N GLU A 93 -22.66 25.64 -9.82
CA GLU A 93 -23.55 26.74 -9.44
C GLU A 93 -23.89 27.60 -10.66
N SER A 94 -25.13 28.07 -10.74
CA SER A 94 -25.49 29.10 -11.67
C SER A 94 -24.82 30.42 -11.25
N ALA A 95 -24.70 31.38 -12.18
CA ALA A 95 -24.20 32.71 -11.87
C ALA A 95 -25.04 33.42 -10.77
N VAL A 96 -26.29 33.06 -10.66
CA VAL A 96 -27.21 33.57 -9.63
C VAL A 96 -26.90 32.94 -8.26
N ASP A 97 -26.68 31.63 -8.21
CA ASP A 97 -26.30 30.94 -6.96
C ASP A 97 -24.98 31.47 -6.44
N HIS A 98 -24.01 31.71 -7.32
CA HIS A 98 -22.75 32.33 -6.97
C HIS A 98 -22.92 33.74 -6.41
N LEU A 99 -23.79 34.52 -7.00
CA LEU A 99 -24.11 35.88 -6.56
C LEU A 99 -24.80 35.86 -5.20
N ILE A 100 -25.68 34.89 -4.96
CA ILE A 100 -26.33 34.66 -3.66
C ILE A 100 -25.28 34.26 -2.61
N THR A 101 -24.38 33.33 -2.91
CA THR A 101 -23.29 32.90 -2.01
C THR A 101 -22.37 34.09 -1.68
N LEU A 102 -22.01 34.90 -2.68
CA LEU A 102 -21.24 36.13 -2.50
C LEU A 102 -21.98 37.13 -1.60
N TYR A 103 -23.26 37.33 -1.84
CA TYR A 103 -24.13 38.22 -1.03
C TYR A 103 -24.16 37.77 0.44
N PHE A 104 -24.36 36.49 0.69
CA PHE A 104 -24.37 35.96 2.05
C PHE A 104 -23.00 36.13 2.72
N ASN A 105 -21.91 35.86 2.01
CA ASN A 105 -20.57 36.01 2.54
C ASN A 105 -20.18 37.45 2.83
N VAL A 106 -20.58 38.38 1.98
CA VAL A 106 -20.19 39.81 2.08
C VAL A 106 -21.11 40.61 3.00
N LEU A 107 -22.43 40.35 2.96
CA LEU A 107 -23.41 41.22 3.61
C LEU A 107 -24.05 40.63 4.88
N LYS A 108 -24.30 39.34 4.91
CA LYS A 108 -25.05 38.72 6.02
C LYS A 108 -24.12 38.18 7.12
N ALA A 109 -22.95 37.67 6.78
CA ALA A 109 -22.01 37.16 7.74
C ALA A 109 -21.45 38.25 8.69
N GLN A 110 -21.34 39.49 8.19
CA GLN A 110 -20.82 40.60 9.02
C GLN A 110 -21.77 41.05 10.13
N LYS A 111 -23.05 40.67 10.11
CA LYS A 111 -24.06 41.17 11.09
C LYS A 111 -24.37 40.21 12.23
N SER A 112 -24.00 38.94 12.17
CA SER A 112 -24.50 37.92 13.11
C SER A 112 -23.44 37.18 13.92
N LEU A 113 -22.16 37.51 13.81
CA LEU A 113 -21.09 36.76 14.43
C LEU A 113 -20.08 37.66 15.15
N PRO A 114 -19.42 37.17 16.21
CA PRO A 114 -18.47 37.97 16.96
C PRO A 114 -17.38 38.50 16.03
N SER A 115 -17.16 39.80 16.10
CA SER A 115 -16.07 40.43 15.33
C SER A 115 -14.75 39.81 15.70
N PRO A 116 -13.89 39.54 14.71
CA PRO A 116 -12.52 39.17 15.01
C PRO A 116 -11.88 40.28 15.83
N TYR A 117 -11.11 39.90 16.83
CA TYR A 117 -10.44 40.86 17.72
C TYR A 117 -8.94 40.59 17.75
N TRP A 118 -8.18 41.60 18.06
CA TRP A 118 -6.78 41.50 18.35
C TRP A 118 -6.63 41.07 19.81
N ASP A 119 -5.84 40.03 20.05
CA ASP A 119 -5.47 39.60 21.38
C ASP A 119 -4.14 40.25 21.74
N ASP A 120 -4.21 41.23 22.65
CA ASP A 120 -3.03 42.00 23.07
C ASP A 120 -2.07 41.17 23.94
N ASP A 121 -2.55 40.12 24.61
CA ASP A 121 -1.72 39.25 25.44
C ASP A 121 -0.90 38.25 24.61
N GLU A 122 -1.44 37.82 23.51
CA GLU A 122 -0.75 36.89 22.59
C GLU A 122 -0.19 37.56 21.34
N GLU A 123 -0.25 38.88 21.23
CA GLU A 123 0.18 39.67 20.07
C GLU A 123 -0.28 39.10 18.73
N ARG A 124 -1.48 38.51 18.71
CA ARG A 124 -2.03 37.86 17.54
C ARG A 124 -3.48 38.25 17.28
N PHE A 125 -3.82 38.16 16.01
CA PHE A 125 -5.21 38.33 15.58
C PHE A 125 -6.01 37.03 15.78
N VAL A 126 -7.02 37.09 16.64
CA VAL A 126 -7.96 35.96 16.83
C VAL A 126 -9.14 36.16 15.91
N GLY A 127 -9.13 35.45 14.80
CA GLY A 127 -10.30 35.35 13.93
C GLY A 127 -11.36 34.42 14.54
N ALA A 128 -12.63 34.79 14.39
CA ALA A 128 -13.69 33.84 14.68
C ALA A 128 -13.54 32.62 13.75
N VAL A 129 -13.71 31.41 14.28
CA VAL A 129 -13.66 30.17 13.49
C VAL A 129 -14.64 30.30 12.32
N GLY A 130 -14.16 30.09 11.11
CA GLY A 130 -14.96 30.22 9.90
C GLY A 130 -14.88 31.58 9.20
N TYR A 131 -13.93 32.47 9.56
CA TYR A 131 -13.74 33.77 8.92
C TYR A 131 -12.31 34.05 8.54
N PHE A 132 -12.11 34.79 7.45
CA PHE A 132 -10.84 35.40 7.14
C PHE A 132 -10.53 36.54 8.12
N PRO A 133 -9.25 36.93 8.34
CA PRO A 133 -8.90 38.03 9.23
C PRO A 133 -9.56 39.36 8.89
N CYS A 134 -10.00 39.55 7.66
CA CYS A 134 -10.75 40.71 7.20
C CYS A 134 -12.27 40.66 7.54
N GLY A 135 -12.75 39.57 8.15
CA GLY A 135 -14.14 39.37 8.52
C GLY A 135 -15.02 38.66 7.48
N HIS A 136 -14.47 38.27 6.32
CA HIS A 136 -15.23 37.51 5.34
C HIS A 136 -15.39 36.05 5.75
N TYR A 137 -16.57 35.51 5.49
CA TYR A 137 -16.93 34.13 5.87
C TYR A 137 -16.15 33.08 5.08
N ILE A 138 -15.72 32.04 5.77
CA ILE A 138 -15.15 30.83 5.19
C ILE A 138 -16.23 29.76 5.27
N PRO A 139 -16.77 29.26 4.14
CA PRO A 139 -17.78 28.21 4.15
C PRO A 139 -17.32 26.95 4.85
N ASP A 140 -18.25 26.24 5.50
CA ASP A 140 -17.96 24.95 6.14
C ASP A 140 -17.34 23.98 5.15
N GLY A 141 -16.26 23.30 5.57
CA GLY A 141 -15.51 22.37 4.74
C GLY A 141 -14.44 23.01 3.86
N THR A 142 -14.23 24.33 3.96
CA THR A 142 -13.10 25.01 3.36
C THR A 142 -11.88 25.01 4.28
N PHE A 143 -10.74 25.35 3.70
CA PHE A 143 -9.39 25.16 4.23
C PHE A 143 -9.04 25.91 5.49
N PRO A 144 -7.92 25.42 6.08
CA PRO A 144 -7.13 26.27 6.97
C PRO A 144 -6.79 27.58 6.27
N ILE A 145 -7.08 28.69 6.93
CA ILE A 145 -6.90 30.06 6.42
C ILE A 145 -5.44 30.35 6.05
N GLU A 146 -4.51 29.64 6.68
CA GLU A 146 -3.06 29.74 6.48
C GLU A 146 -2.61 29.38 5.05
N ARG A 147 -3.50 28.80 4.26
CA ARG A 147 -3.20 28.43 2.87
C ARG A 147 -3.57 29.47 1.83
N TYR A 148 -4.22 30.51 2.27
CA TYR A 148 -4.56 31.63 1.39
C TYR A 148 -3.51 32.74 1.53
N THR A 149 -2.99 33.22 0.40
CA THR A 149 -2.11 34.38 0.38
C THR A 149 -2.88 35.68 0.58
N GLY A 150 -4.19 35.63 0.44
CA GLY A 150 -5.09 36.75 0.67
C GLY A 150 -6.55 36.30 0.68
N CYS A 151 -7.42 37.16 1.19
CA CYS A 151 -8.84 36.95 1.15
C CYS A 151 -9.35 36.99 -0.30
N PRO A 152 -10.03 35.94 -0.82
CA PRO A 152 -10.51 35.90 -2.20
C PRO A 152 -11.61 36.95 -2.49
N PHE A 153 -12.23 37.51 -1.45
CA PHE A 153 -13.33 38.50 -1.60
C PHE A 153 -12.83 39.94 -1.65
N CYS A 154 -11.83 40.30 -0.85
CA CYS A 154 -11.36 41.69 -0.78
C CYS A 154 -9.87 41.86 -1.12
N GLY A 155 -9.17 40.79 -1.43
CA GLY A 155 -7.73 40.79 -1.76
C GLY A 155 -6.81 41.13 -0.59
N ARG A 156 -7.33 41.32 0.63
CA ARG A 156 -6.50 41.64 1.80
C ARG A 156 -5.55 40.47 2.07
N ALA A 157 -4.27 40.74 2.10
CA ALA A 157 -3.25 39.75 2.39
C ALA A 157 -3.52 39.10 3.75
N VAL A 158 -3.40 37.77 3.79
CA VAL A 158 -3.38 37.01 5.02
C VAL A 158 -1.92 36.89 5.41
N GLU A 159 -1.50 37.58 6.42
CA GLU A 159 -0.19 37.39 7.02
C GLU A 159 -0.20 36.01 7.70
N THR A 160 0.34 35.02 7.03
CA THR A 160 0.64 33.74 7.67
C THR A 160 1.81 33.98 8.60
N SER A 161 1.59 33.92 9.91
CA SER A 161 2.70 34.01 10.84
C SER A 161 3.64 32.83 10.56
N THR A 162 4.86 33.15 10.24
CA THR A 162 5.93 32.17 9.98
C THR A 162 6.31 31.40 11.27
N GLU A 163 5.80 31.80 12.39
CA GLU A 163 6.04 31.22 13.73
C GLU A 163 5.38 29.85 13.94
N HIS A 164 4.33 29.50 13.22
CA HIS A 164 3.68 28.20 13.34
C HIS A 164 4.57 27.00 12.95
N TYR A 165 5.67 27.23 12.29
CA TYR A 165 6.62 26.15 11.90
C TYR A 165 7.86 26.09 12.78
N GLU A 166 8.07 27.03 13.64
CA GLU A 166 9.04 26.91 14.72
C GLU A 166 8.37 26.15 15.88
N GLY A 167 8.07 24.89 15.65
CA GLY A 167 7.46 24.03 16.66
C GLY A 167 8.34 24.02 17.91
N GLN A 168 7.96 24.77 18.91
CA GLN A 168 8.56 24.69 20.22
C GLN A 168 8.38 23.26 20.71
N GLY A 169 9.49 22.50 20.72
CA GLY A 169 9.54 21.15 21.23
C GLY A 169 9.42 20.02 20.22
N SER A 170 9.24 20.25 18.91
CA SER A 170 9.34 19.18 17.93
C SER A 170 10.80 18.82 17.68
N LYS A 171 11.16 17.53 17.82
CA LYS A 171 12.47 17.03 17.43
C LYS A 171 12.65 17.23 15.93
N LEU A 172 13.71 17.94 15.53
CA LEU A 172 14.05 18.10 14.13
C LEU A 172 14.41 16.73 13.53
N ARG A 173 13.89 16.43 12.34
CA ARG A 173 14.28 15.25 11.57
C ARG A 173 15.64 15.51 10.92
N LEU A 174 16.62 14.65 11.18
CA LEU A 174 17.93 14.74 10.57
C LEU A 174 17.87 14.24 9.13
N LEU A 175 18.24 15.09 8.18
CA LEU A 175 18.44 14.72 6.79
C LEU A 175 19.90 14.32 6.58
N THR A 176 20.09 13.17 5.91
CA THR A 176 21.40 12.65 5.54
C THR A 176 21.65 12.83 4.05
N LEU A 177 22.93 12.77 3.63
CA LEU A 177 23.29 12.80 2.22
C LEU A 177 22.87 11.50 1.53
N TRP A 178 22.22 11.63 0.36
CA TRP A 178 22.04 10.56 -0.61
C TRP A 178 22.78 10.87 -1.89
N GLU A 179 23.53 9.88 -2.35
CA GLU A 179 24.15 9.82 -3.66
C GLU A 179 23.35 8.91 -4.61
N GLU A 180 23.74 8.78 -5.86
CA GLU A 180 23.06 7.91 -6.83
C GLU A 180 23.09 6.44 -6.40
N ALA A 181 24.20 6.00 -5.78
CA ALA A 181 24.34 4.64 -5.25
C ALA A 181 23.32 4.32 -4.14
N ASP A 182 23.01 5.27 -3.28
CA ASP A 182 22.00 5.11 -2.24
C ASP A 182 20.59 4.96 -2.84
N ALA A 183 20.31 5.76 -3.86
CA ALA A 183 19.04 5.68 -4.59
C ALA A 183 18.90 4.35 -5.35
N GLU A 184 20.00 3.83 -5.94
CA GLU A 184 20.01 2.50 -6.59
C GLU A 184 19.86 1.37 -5.56
N ALA A 185 20.52 1.46 -4.41
CA ALA A 185 20.36 0.50 -3.31
C ALA A 185 18.91 0.47 -2.81
N TYR A 186 18.31 1.64 -2.64
CA TYR A 186 16.90 1.74 -2.25
C TYR A 186 15.94 1.20 -3.32
N LEU A 187 16.20 1.47 -4.60
CA LEU A 187 15.46 0.86 -5.71
C LEU A 187 15.56 -0.66 -5.63
N GLY A 188 16.77 -1.19 -5.41
CA GLY A 188 17.00 -2.62 -5.22
C GLY A 188 16.18 -3.20 -4.07
N ALA A 189 16.13 -2.51 -2.94
CA ALA A 189 15.33 -2.92 -1.78
C ALA A 189 13.83 -2.93 -2.07
N LEU A 190 13.31 -1.92 -2.79
CA LEU A 190 11.91 -1.87 -3.21
C LEU A 190 11.56 -3.02 -4.16
N VAL A 191 12.37 -3.25 -5.19
CA VAL A 191 12.16 -4.29 -6.19
C VAL A 191 12.26 -5.68 -5.56
N GLY A 192 13.25 -5.89 -4.69
CA GLY A 192 13.50 -7.15 -3.99
C GLY A 192 12.64 -7.39 -2.75
N SER A 193 11.74 -6.46 -2.41
CA SER A 193 10.87 -6.58 -1.26
C SER A 193 10.13 -7.92 -1.23
N LYS A 194 10.11 -8.57 -0.08
CA LYS A 194 9.40 -9.86 0.14
C LYS A 194 7.91 -9.67 0.46
N VAL A 195 7.46 -8.42 0.55
CA VAL A 195 6.05 -8.04 0.79
C VAL A 195 5.56 -7.10 -0.30
N ALA A 196 4.25 -7.03 -0.48
CA ALA A 196 3.67 -6.07 -1.42
C ALA A 196 3.90 -4.64 -0.91
N LEU A 197 4.33 -3.77 -1.81
CA LEU A 197 4.63 -2.38 -1.50
C LEU A 197 3.37 -1.60 -1.14
N GLY A 198 3.50 -0.69 -0.17
CA GLY A 198 2.49 0.31 0.15
C GLY A 198 2.37 1.39 -0.94
N ALA A 199 1.37 2.26 -0.81
CA ALA A 199 1.12 3.30 -1.83
C ALA A 199 2.33 4.24 -2.03
N THR A 200 2.97 4.64 -0.95
CA THR A 200 4.16 5.51 -0.98
C THR A 200 5.36 4.82 -1.61
N GLU A 201 5.59 3.55 -1.27
CA GLU A 201 6.67 2.74 -1.84
C GLU A 201 6.44 2.46 -3.34
N MET A 202 5.20 2.18 -3.74
CA MET A 202 4.84 2.05 -5.16
C MET A 202 5.08 3.34 -5.94
N ASP A 203 4.76 4.51 -5.37
CA ASP A 203 5.05 5.79 -6.00
C ASP A 203 6.57 6.01 -6.10
N SER A 204 7.32 5.67 -5.03
CA SER A 204 8.78 5.75 -5.03
C SER A 204 9.40 4.84 -6.09
N LEU A 205 8.94 3.59 -6.19
CA LEU A 205 9.38 2.66 -7.22
C LEU A 205 9.14 3.18 -8.64
N LYS A 206 7.93 3.68 -8.91
CA LYS A 206 7.57 4.25 -10.23
C LYS A 206 8.41 5.49 -10.59
N ARG A 207 8.84 6.26 -9.61
CA ARG A 207 9.69 7.44 -9.84
C ARG A 207 11.15 7.09 -10.09
N LEU A 208 11.67 6.05 -9.44
CA LEU A 208 13.07 5.66 -9.57
C LEU A 208 13.33 4.83 -10.84
N LEU A 209 12.42 3.94 -11.21
CA LEU A 209 12.58 3.03 -12.34
C LEU A 209 12.98 3.69 -13.67
N PRO A 210 12.42 4.86 -14.07
CA PRO A 210 12.82 5.52 -15.31
C PRO A 210 14.24 6.09 -15.30
N HIS A 211 14.85 6.23 -14.13
CA HIS A 211 16.11 6.96 -13.98
C HIS A 211 17.29 6.13 -13.53
N LEU A 212 17.04 4.97 -12.91
CA LEU A 212 18.05 4.11 -12.30
C LEU A 212 17.93 2.69 -12.82
N SER A 213 19.06 1.99 -12.83
CA SER A 213 19.11 0.59 -13.20
C SER A 213 18.82 -0.30 -11.99
N ILE A 214 18.06 -1.39 -12.22
CA ILE A 214 17.82 -2.39 -11.17
C ILE A 214 19.13 -3.16 -10.96
N PRO A 215 19.64 -3.27 -9.71
CA PRO A 215 20.84 -4.06 -9.45
C PRO A 215 20.67 -5.51 -9.89
N ALA A 216 21.65 -6.07 -10.62
CA ALA A 216 21.55 -7.38 -11.24
C ALA A 216 21.31 -8.55 -10.26
N ALA A 217 21.75 -8.39 -9.01
CA ALA A 217 21.58 -9.41 -7.95
C ALA A 217 20.16 -9.48 -7.37
N VAL A 218 19.28 -8.50 -7.68
CA VAL A 218 17.97 -8.40 -7.08
C VAL A 218 16.97 -9.35 -7.74
N GLN A 219 16.36 -10.21 -6.92
CA GLN A 219 15.29 -11.11 -7.35
C GLN A 219 13.92 -10.52 -7.01
N ILE A 220 13.05 -10.43 -8.01
CA ILE A 220 11.67 -9.97 -7.82
C ILE A 220 10.80 -11.13 -7.35
N THR A 221 10.50 -11.18 -6.07
CA THR A 221 9.70 -12.26 -5.46
C THR A 221 8.20 -11.96 -5.45
N VAL A 222 7.83 -10.69 -5.26
CA VAL A 222 6.43 -10.25 -5.18
C VAL A 222 5.89 -9.93 -6.58
N LYS A 223 4.80 -10.59 -6.94
CA LYS A 223 4.22 -10.47 -8.28
C LYS A 223 3.65 -9.08 -8.58
N GLU A 224 3.21 -8.36 -7.56
CA GLU A 224 2.77 -6.97 -7.67
C GLU A 224 3.93 -6.06 -8.09
N ASN A 225 5.10 -6.23 -7.48
CA ASN A 225 6.31 -5.46 -7.80
C ASN A 225 6.78 -5.79 -9.23
N LEU A 226 6.73 -7.07 -9.61
CA LEU A 226 7.02 -7.50 -10.98
C LEU A 226 6.19 -6.75 -12.02
N MET A 227 4.90 -6.55 -11.76
CA MET A 227 4.03 -5.83 -12.70
C MET A 227 4.46 -4.37 -12.92
N LEU A 228 4.90 -3.71 -11.85
CA LEU A 228 5.37 -2.31 -11.93
C LEU A 228 6.69 -2.21 -12.71
N VAL A 229 7.61 -3.13 -12.46
CA VAL A 229 8.89 -3.20 -13.19
C VAL A 229 8.66 -3.49 -14.67
N VAL A 230 7.85 -4.48 -14.99
CA VAL A 230 7.49 -4.83 -16.38
C VAL A 230 6.84 -3.64 -17.08
N ASP A 231 5.94 -2.93 -16.41
CA ASP A 231 5.27 -1.76 -17.01
C ASP A 231 6.25 -0.63 -17.31
N ALA A 232 7.19 -0.36 -16.42
CA ALA A 232 8.24 0.62 -16.65
C ALA A 232 9.13 0.24 -17.85
N LEU A 233 9.62 -1.00 -17.90
CA LEU A 233 10.46 -1.49 -19.01
C LEU A 233 9.74 -1.41 -20.36
N ILE A 234 8.48 -1.78 -20.43
CA ILE A 234 7.68 -1.68 -21.66
C ILE A 234 7.49 -0.22 -22.07
N THR A 235 7.26 0.68 -21.09
CA THR A 235 7.11 2.12 -21.35
C THR A 235 8.40 2.72 -21.91
N GLU A 236 9.56 2.22 -21.48
CA GLU A 236 10.88 2.60 -21.99
C GLU A 236 11.28 1.91 -23.30
N GLY A 237 10.41 1.07 -23.87
CA GLY A 237 10.70 0.31 -25.10
C GLY A 237 11.60 -0.92 -24.91
N LYS A 238 11.92 -1.31 -23.67
CA LYS A 238 12.75 -2.49 -23.32
C LYS A 238 11.92 -3.78 -23.25
N GLU A 239 11.19 -4.07 -24.33
CA GLU A 239 10.22 -5.18 -24.35
C GLU A 239 10.86 -6.56 -24.15
N ARG A 240 12.11 -6.77 -24.63
CA ARG A 240 12.84 -8.04 -24.47
C ARG A 240 13.22 -8.29 -23.02
N GLU A 241 13.67 -7.25 -22.31
CA GLU A 241 14.00 -7.33 -20.88
C GLU A 241 12.74 -7.61 -20.07
N ALA A 242 11.64 -6.92 -20.38
CA ALA A 242 10.35 -7.16 -19.76
C ALA A 242 9.86 -8.61 -19.96
N ALA A 243 10.00 -9.14 -21.18
CA ALA A 243 9.61 -10.52 -21.50
C ALA A 243 10.40 -11.55 -20.69
N ALA A 244 11.71 -11.32 -20.49
CA ALA A 244 12.57 -12.22 -19.71
C ALA A 244 12.19 -12.32 -18.22
N LEU A 245 11.45 -11.34 -17.71
CA LEU A 245 10.95 -11.34 -16.33
C LEU A 245 9.72 -12.22 -16.13
N PHE A 246 8.97 -12.53 -17.18
CA PHE A 246 7.84 -13.44 -17.11
C PHE A 246 8.33 -14.88 -16.94
N LYS A 247 8.02 -15.47 -15.80
CA LYS A 247 8.37 -16.87 -15.51
C LYS A 247 7.19 -17.83 -15.69
N THR A 248 5.97 -17.30 -15.64
CA THR A 248 4.74 -18.08 -15.71
C THR A 248 3.67 -17.42 -16.58
N PRO A 249 2.73 -18.19 -17.16
CA PRO A 249 1.59 -17.62 -17.88
C PRO A 249 0.78 -16.63 -17.01
N THR A 250 0.70 -16.90 -15.71
CA THR A 250 -0.06 -16.05 -14.78
C THR A 250 0.59 -14.68 -14.60
N ASP A 251 1.90 -14.54 -14.79
CA ASP A 251 2.56 -13.23 -14.77
C ASP A 251 2.09 -12.37 -15.95
N ILE A 252 1.99 -12.95 -17.14
CA ILE A 252 1.48 -12.28 -18.34
C ILE A 252 0.01 -11.89 -18.17
N LEU A 253 -0.81 -12.83 -17.67
CA LEU A 253 -2.22 -12.55 -17.39
C LEU A 253 -2.38 -11.42 -16.37
N ARG A 254 -1.58 -11.41 -15.32
CA ARG A 254 -1.58 -10.39 -14.29
C ARG A 254 -1.21 -9.03 -14.85
N TYR A 255 -0.20 -8.96 -15.70
CA TYR A 255 0.20 -7.73 -16.37
C TYR A 255 -0.92 -7.17 -17.25
N LEU A 256 -1.52 -7.99 -18.10
CA LEU A 256 -2.65 -7.58 -18.93
C LEU A 256 -3.85 -7.10 -18.10
N TRP A 257 -4.10 -7.80 -16.99
CA TRP A 257 -5.16 -7.43 -16.06
C TRP A 257 -4.87 -6.10 -15.37
N TYR A 258 -3.63 -5.90 -14.94
CA TYR A 258 -3.17 -4.62 -14.38
C TYR A 258 -3.34 -3.47 -15.38
N LYS A 259 -2.91 -3.63 -16.61
CA LYS A 259 -3.09 -2.61 -17.67
C LYS A 259 -4.57 -2.30 -17.94
N LYS A 260 -5.44 -3.29 -17.82
CA LYS A 260 -6.88 -3.13 -18.06
C LYS A 260 -7.64 -2.51 -16.90
N THR A 261 -7.27 -2.83 -15.67
CA THR A 261 -8.08 -2.53 -14.48
C THR A 261 -7.36 -1.64 -13.46
N GLY A 262 -6.05 -1.44 -13.55
CA GLY A 262 -5.22 -0.79 -12.55
C GLY A 262 -4.95 -1.64 -11.29
N PHE A 263 -5.57 -2.83 -11.17
CA PHE A 263 -5.34 -3.71 -10.03
C PHE A 263 -4.09 -4.57 -10.23
N LEU A 264 -3.15 -4.51 -9.30
CA LEU A 264 -1.96 -5.36 -9.28
C LEU A 264 -2.28 -6.82 -8.97
N GLN A 265 -3.45 -7.09 -8.41
CA GLN A 265 -3.94 -8.43 -8.08
C GLN A 265 -4.90 -8.95 -9.14
N LEU A 266 -4.89 -10.27 -9.38
CA LEU A 266 -5.85 -10.94 -10.25
C LEU A 266 -7.21 -11.08 -9.55
N ILE A 267 -8.01 -10.02 -9.59
CA ILE A 267 -9.37 -10.00 -9.06
C ILE A 267 -10.33 -10.44 -10.17
N GLU A 268 -11.24 -11.35 -9.87
CA GLU A 268 -12.23 -11.80 -10.87
C GLU A 268 -13.19 -10.67 -11.27
N PRO A 269 -13.60 -10.60 -12.56
CA PRO A 269 -14.50 -9.55 -13.04
C PRO A 269 -15.78 -9.42 -12.21
N ARG A 270 -16.41 -10.54 -11.83
CA ARG A 270 -17.62 -10.52 -11.00
C ARG A 270 -17.43 -9.83 -9.65
N THR A 271 -16.26 -9.99 -9.05
CA THR A 271 -15.92 -9.34 -7.77
C THR A 271 -15.78 -7.83 -7.93
N ILE A 272 -15.15 -7.37 -9.03
CA ILE A 272 -15.03 -5.94 -9.33
C ILE A 272 -16.41 -5.33 -9.58
N ILE A 273 -17.24 -6.00 -10.39
CA ILE A 273 -18.62 -5.57 -10.69
C ILE A 273 -19.44 -5.47 -9.39
N ALA A 274 -19.39 -6.49 -8.55
CA ALA A 274 -20.12 -6.51 -7.28
C ALA A 274 -19.65 -5.39 -6.33
N LYS A 275 -18.35 -5.16 -6.25
CA LYS A 275 -17.78 -4.09 -5.44
C LYS A 275 -18.24 -2.71 -5.91
N ASN A 276 -18.17 -2.45 -7.22
CA ASN A 276 -18.58 -1.16 -7.78
C ASN A 276 -20.09 -0.94 -7.62
N ALA A 277 -20.90 -1.98 -7.78
CA ALA A 277 -22.34 -1.91 -7.52
C ALA A 277 -22.62 -1.61 -6.04
N ALA A 278 -21.93 -2.27 -5.12
CA ALA A 278 -22.09 -2.03 -3.68
C ALA A 278 -21.68 -0.62 -3.27
N ASN A 279 -20.57 -0.12 -3.80
CA ASN A 279 -20.09 1.24 -3.52
C ASN A 279 -21.05 2.33 -4.00
N ASN A 280 -21.82 2.09 -5.06
CA ASN A 280 -22.79 3.05 -5.57
C ASN A 280 -24.17 3.00 -4.88
N ARG A 281 -24.41 2.04 -3.96
CA ARG A 281 -25.66 1.97 -3.17
C ARG A 281 -25.79 3.07 -2.13
N HIS A 282 -24.68 3.61 -1.65
CA HIS A 282 -24.65 4.61 -0.59
C HIS A 282 -24.77 6.06 -1.09
N VAL A 283 -24.83 6.27 -2.39
CA VAL A 283 -25.06 7.59 -2.96
C VAL A 283 -26.57 7.82 -3.04
N PHE A 284 -27.05 8.88 -2.41
CA PHE A 284 -28.44 9.33 -2.21
C PHE A 284 -29.29 9.47 -3.50
N TRP A 285 -29.39 8.47 -4.36
CA TRP A 285 -30.27 8.52 -5.56
C TRP A 285 -30.69 7.14 -6.05
N PRO A 286 -31.74 7.03 -6.88
CA PRO A 286 -32.57 5.83 -6.94
C PRO A 286 -31.80 4.57 -7.39
N LEU A 287 -32.43 3.43 -7.09
CA LEU A 287 -32.07 2.03 -7.35
C LEU A 287 -31.37 1.73 -8.69
N ASP A 288 -31.46 2.66 -9.64
CA ASP A 288 -30.94 2.55 -11.00
C ASP A 288 -29.42 2.75 -11.13
N ARG A 289 -28.76 3.43 -10.18
CA ARG A 289 -27.31 3.70 -10.27
C ARG A 289 -26.43 2.50 -10.03
N SER A 290 -26.83 1.59 -9.15
CA SER A 290 -26.05 0.37 -8.89
C SER A 290 -26.08 -0.59 -10.09
N ALA A 291 -27.22 -0.67 -10.76
CA ALA A 291 -27.38 -1.46 -11.98
C ALA A 291 -26.56 -0.88 -13.14
N ARG A 292 -26.64 0.43 -13.37
CA ARG A 292 -25.82 1.15 -14.37
C ARG A 292 -24.33 1.03 -14.09
N ALA A 293 -23.89 1.23 -12.83
CA ALA A 293 -22.49 1.07 -12.45
C ALA A 293 -21.99 -0.37 -12.67
N ALA A 294 -22.82 -1.37 -12.44
CA ALA A 294 -22.50 -2.76 -12.73
C ALA A 294 -22.36 -2.98 -14.25
N GLU A 295 -23.28 -2.46 -15.04
CA GLU A 295 -23.29 -2.58 -16.50
C GLU A 295 -22.09 -1.87 -17.13
N ASP A 296 -21.80 -0.64 -16.70
CA ASP A 296 -20.63 0.14 -17.17
C ASP A 296 -19.32 -0.55 -16.79
N THR A 297 -19.23 -1.07 -15.57
CA THR A 297 -18.08 -1.87 -15.15
C THR A 297 -17.96 -3.13 -16.01
N GLN A 298 -19.05 -3.82 -16.30
CA GLN A 298 -19.04 -5.00 -17.16
C GLN A 298 -18.59 -4.66 -18.58
N LYS A 299 -19.05 -3.54 -19.15
CA LYS A 299 -18.59 -3.04 -20.45
C LYS A 299 -17.09 -2.71 -20.43
N ALA A 300 -16.63 -1.99 -19.39
CA ALA A 300 -15.22 -1.62 -19.22
C ALA A 300 -14.29 -2.83 -19.08
N LEU A 301 -14.78 -3.92 -18.47
CA LEU A 301 -14.03 -5.17 -18.30
C LEU A 301 -14.05 -6.09 -19.52
N ARG A 302 -14.65 -5.70 -20.65
CA ARG A 302 -14.58 -6.47 -21.90
C ARG A 302 -13.13 -6.54 -22.38
N LEU A 303 -12.68 -7.77 -22.64
CA LEU A 303 -11.32 -8.05 -23.11
C LEU A 303 -11.30 -7.95 -24.64
N LYS A 304 -10.86 -6.80 -25.13
CA LYS A 304 -10.62 -6.55 -26.53
C LYS A 304 -9.25 -5.89 -26.65
N TYR A 305 -8.35 -6.51 -27.37
CA TYR A 305 -6.97 -6.08 -27.53
C TYR A 305 -6.68 -5.75 -28.99
N ASP A 306 -5.78 -4.80 -29.21
CA ASP A 306 -5.23 -4.46 -30.51
C ASP A 306 -4.28 -5.55 -31.04
N ARG A 307 -4.01 -5.53 -32.34
CA ARG A 307 -3.12 -6.53 -32.97
C ARG A 307 -1.71 -6.53 -32.42
N PRO A 308 -1.04 -5.38 -32.17
CA PRO A 308 0.28 -5.35 -31.56
C PRO A 308 0.31 -6.05 -30.19
N THR A 309 -0.66 -5.76 -29.32
CA THR A 309 -0.76 -6.43 -28.01
C THR A 309 -0.99 -7.93 -28.16
N CYS A 310 -1.85 -8.37 -29.10
CA CYS A 310 -2.07 -9.80 -29.36
C CYS A 310 -0.77 -10.49 -29.80
N ALA A 311 -0.02 -9.88 -30.72
CA ALA A 311 1.25 -10.44 -31.21
C ALA A 311 2.29 -10.52 -30.09
N ARG A 312 2.42 -9.47 -29.30
CA ARG A 312 3.34 -9.39 -28.16
C ARG A 312 3.04 -10.49 -27.13
N VAL A 313 1.80 -10.66 -26.75
CA VAL A 313 1.41 -11.68 -25.77
C VAL A 313 1.56 -13.09 -26.32
N ALA A 314 1.26 -13.31 -27.60
CA ALA A 314 1.53 -14.58 -28.25
C ALA A 314 3.02 -14.92 -28.19
N TYR A 315 3.90 -13.95 -28.48
CA TYR A 315 5.35 -14.11 -28.36
C TYR A 315 5.77 -14.43 -26.94
N TRP A 316 5.27 -13.71 -25.93
CA TRP A 316 5.61 -13.96 -24.53
C TRP A 316 5.22 -15.36 -24.07
N LEU A 317 4.00 -15.80 -24.40
CA LEU A 317 3.54 -17.16 -24.07
C LEU A 317 4.35 -18.24 -24.79
N ASN A 318 4.73 -17.98 -26.05
CA ASN A 318 5.56 -18.88 -26.83
C ASN A 318 6.98 -19.03 -26.29
N SER A 319 7.50 -17.99 -25.63
CA SER A 319 8.88 -17.92 -25.11
C SER A 319 9.01 -18.33 -23.65
N LEU A 320 7.94 -18.82 -23.01
CA LEU A 320 8.00 -19.22 -21.60
C LEU A 320 8.91 -20.44 -21.39
N PRO A 321 9.80 -20.41 -20.38
CA PRO A 321 10.74 -21.50 -20.12
C PRO A 321 10.10 -22.65 -19.32
N MET A 322 9.01 -23.22 -19.82
CA MET A 322 8.29 -24.31 -19.12
C MET A 322 7.52 -25.20 -20.10
N SER A 323 7.20 -26.43 -19.66
CA SER A 323 6.39 -27.34 -20.48
C SER A 323 4.93 -26.88 -20.57
N PRO A 324 4.20 -27.28 -21.63
CA PRO A 324 2.77 -27.00 -21.76
C PRO A 324 1.94 -27.48 -20.56
N GLU A 325 2.26 -28.63 -19.99
CA GLU A 325 1.56 -29.22 -18.84
C GLU A 325 1.77 -28.38 -17.58
N GLN A 326 3.01 -27.96 -17.30
CA GLN A 326 3.33 -27.07 -16.18
C GLN A 326 2.63 -25.72 -16.32
N ALA A 327 2.62 -25.16 -17.53
CA ALA A 327 1.93 -23.92 -17.82
C ALA A 327 0.42 -24.04 -17.59
N CYS A 328 -0.20 -25.14 -18.08
CA CYS A 328 -1.61 -25.42 -17.92
C CYS A 328 -2.01 -25.65 -16.46
N GLU A 329 -1.17 -26.33 -15.68
CA GLU A 329 -1.38 -26.48 -14.23
C GLU A 329 -1.47 -25.11 -13.54
N ILE A 330 -0.53 -24.21 -13.86
CA ILE A 330 -0.51 -22.83 -13.31
C ILE A 330 -1.74 -22.02 -13.76
N MET A 331 -2.21 -22.25 -14.99
CA MET A 331 -3.40 -21.57 -15.54
C MET A 331 -4.71 -22.09 -14.93
N HIS A 332 -4.74 -23.33 -14.42
CA HIS A 332 -5.94 -24.01 -13.98
C HIS A 332 -6.78 -23.24 -12.94
N PRO A 333 -6.23 -22.67 -11.87
CA PRO A 333 -7.02 -21.94 -10.85
C PRO A 333 -7.78 -20.74 -11.41
N LYS A 334 -7.36 -20.20 -12.55
CA LYS A 334 -7.97 -19.07 -13.25
C LYS A 334 -8.47 -19.44 -14.66
N ARG A 335 -8.82 -20.70 -14.88
CA ARG A 335 -9.21 -21.25 -16.20
C ARG A 335 -10.27 -20.39 -16.89
N ARG A 336 -11.30 -19.90 -16.18
CA ARG A 336 -12.36 -19.05 -16.75
C ARG A 336 -11.81 -17.72 -17.28
N MET A 337 -10.85 -17.12 -16.59
CA MET A 337 -10.18 -15.90 -17.06
C MET A 337 -9.34 -16.22 -18.28
N TRP A 338 -8.57 -17.31 -18.25
CA TRP A 338 -7.74 -17.73 -19.38
C TRP A 338 -8.53 -17.96 -20.65
N VAL A 339 -9.65 -18.63 -20.59
CA VAL A 339 -10.53 -18.80 -21.78
C VAL A 339 -10.91 -17.45 -22.38
N ARG A 340 -11.24 -16.46 -21.54
CA ARG A 340 -11.55 -15.10 -22.02
C ARG A 340 -10.33 -14.40 -22.63
N PHE A 341 -9.17 -14.52 -22.00
CA PHE A 341 -7.93 -13.91 -22.50
C PHE A 341 -7.47 -14.56 -23.82
N ILE A 342 -7.48 -15.89 -23.90
CA ILE A 342 -7.12 -16.61 -25.13
C ILE A 342 -8.00 -16.14 -26.31
N ARG A 343 -9.30 -15.99 -26.09
CA ARG A 343 -10.24 -15.49 -27.10
C ARG A 343 -10.04 -14.02 -27.42
N GLY A 344 -9.91 -13.17 -26.40
CA GLY A 344 -9.71 -11.73 -26.55
C GLY A 344 -8.41 -11.37 -27.25
N LEU A 345 -7.37 -12.17 -27.06
CA LEU A 345 -6.05 -12.04 -27.66
C LEU A 345 -5.92 -12.80 -28.99
N ARG A 346 -6.94 -13.55 -29.42
CA ARG A 346 -6.94 -14.35 -30.66
C ARG A 346 -5.74 -15.30 -30.76
N LEU A 347 -5.31 -15.88 -29.63
CA LEU A 347 -4.07 -16.67 -29.57
C LEU A 347 -4.08 -17.87 -30.51
N ALA A 348 -5.26 -18.43 -30.81
CA ALA A 348 -5.40 -19.52 -31.78
C ALA A 348 -4.99 -19.15 -33.23
N GLU A 349 -5.05 -17.87 -33.61
CA GLU A 349 -4.59 -17.38 -34.90
C GLU A 349 -3.05 -17.38 -34.95
N TYR A 350 -2.39 -17.05 -33.86
CA TYR A 350 -0.93 -17.04 -33.73
C TYR A 350 -0.37 -18.46 -33.64
N ALA A 351 -1.03 -19.35 -32.90
CA ALA A 351 -0.63 -20.75 -32.75
C ALA A 351 -0.56 -21.52 -34.07
N LYS A 352 -1.21 -21.03 -35.11
CA LYS A 352 -1.13 -21.62 -36.48
C LYS A 352 0.07 -21.14 -37.30
N LYS A 353 0.82 -20.16 -36.81
CA LYS A 353 1.97 -19.59 -37.53
C LYS A 353 3.22 -20.40 -37.23
N GLN A 354 4.09 -20.49 -38.22
CA GLN A 354 5.42 -21.07 -38.07
C GLN A 354 6.20 -20.33 -36.95
N GLY A 355 6.90 -21.07 -36.09
CA GLY A 355 7.65 -20.53 -34.95
C GLY A 355 6.82 -20.35 -33.68
N TYR A 356 5.54 -20.75 -33.69
CA TYR A 356 4.65 -20.70 -32.51
C TYR A 356 4.21 -22.10 -32.04
N GLU A 357 5.04 -23.11 -32.27
CA GLU A 357 4.78 -24.51 -31.90
C GLU A 357 4.60 -24.68 -30.38
N PRO A 358 5.39 -24.02 -29.47
CA PRO A 358 5.15 -24.05 -28.03
C PRO A 358 3.78 -23.49 -27.64
N LEU A 359 3.36 -22.39 -28.25
CA LEU A 359 2.03 -21.82 -28.01
C LEU A 359 0.92 -22.76 -28.49
N ALA A 360 1.10 -23.43 -29.66
CA ALA A 360 0.14 -24.40 -30.17
C ALA A 360 0.01 -25.59 -29.21
N ALA A 361 1.13 -26.13 -28.72
CA ALA A 361 1.15 -27.22 -27.74
C ALA A 361 0.48 -26.80 -26.44
N LEU A 362 0.76 -25.58 -25.96
CA LEU A 362 0.11 -25.02 -24.76
C LEU A 362 -1.43 -24.96 -24.91
N LEU A 363 -1.93 -24.43 -26.03
CA LEU A 363 -3.37 -24.32 -26.25
C LEU A 363 -4.03 -25.70 -26.39
N ASN A 364 -3.37 -26.64 -27.08
CA ASN A 364 -3.86 -28.01 -27.19
C ASN A 364 -3.95 -28.69 -25.81
N CYS A 365 -2.89 -28.64 -25.03
CA CYS A 365 -2.84 -29.15 -23.65
C CYS A 365 -3.93 -28.52 -22.78
N PHE A 366 -4.10 -27.18 -22.88
CA PHE A 366 -5.08 -26.44 -22.08
C PHE A 366 -6.52 -26.82 -22.39
N TYR A 367 -6.91 -26.89 -23.67
CA TYR A 367 -8.27 -27.20 -24.06
C TYR A 367 -8.65 -28.68 -23.86
N ASN A 368 -7.71 -29.58 -24.13
CA ASN A 368 -7.91 -31.02 -23.97
C ASN A 368 -7.64 -31.50 -22.53
N GLN A 369 -7.26 -30.61 -21.61
CA GLN A 369 -6.98 -30.90 -20.19
C GLN A 369 -5.93 -32.03 -20.00
N GLN A 370 -4.90 -32.04 -20.85
CA GLN A 370 -3.81 -33.01 -20.81
C GLN A 370 -2.75 -32.63 -19.77
N TYR A 371 -3.17 -32.40 -18.52
CA TYR A 371 -2.28 -32.05 -17.40
C TYR A 371 -2.89 -32.45 -16.07
N GLU A 372 -2.05 -32.70 -15.10
CA GLU A 372 -2.45 -32.97 -13.74
C GLU A 372 -2.30 -31.72 -12.86
N VAL A 373 -3.26 -31.54 -11.95
CA VAL A 373 -3.24 -30.41 -11.03
C VAL A 373 -2.55 -30.80 -9.74
N TRP A 374 -1.49 -30.06 -9.35
CA TRP A 374 -0.73 -30.30 -8.12
C TRP A 374 -1.63 -30.44 -6.88
N GLN A 375 -2.67 -29.60 -6.74
CA GLN A 375 -3.62 -29.70 -5.63
C GLN A 375 -4.37 -31.04 -5.64
N GLY A 376 -4.67 -31.57 -6.82
CA GLY A 376 -5.27 -32.90 -6.96
C GLY A 376 -4.32 -33.98 -6.47
N LYS A 377 -3.03 -33.91 -6.82
CA LYS A 377 -2.00 -34.84 -6.32
C LYS A 377 -1.89 -34.81 -4.80
N VAL A 378 -1.84 -33.61 -4.21
CA VAL A 378 -1.79 -33.44 -2.75
C VAL A 378 -3.05 -34.00 -2.08
N ASN A 379 -4.22 -33.68 -2.62
CA ASN A 379 -5.48 -34.19 -2.06
C ASN A 379 -5.58 -35.72 -2.13
N ASN A 380 -5.12 -36.33 -3.23
CA ASN A 380 -5.10 -37.78 -3.39
C ASN A 380 -4.13 -38.42 -2.40
N ALA A 381 -2.92 -37.87 -2.24
CA ALA A 381 -1.94 -38.36 -1.27
C ALA A 381 -2.47 -38.28 0.18
N ILE A 382 -3.12 -37.16 0.53
CA ILE A 382 -3.78 -37.02 1.86
C ILE A 382 -4.91 -38.04 2.04
N GLN A 383 -5.73 -38.27 1.01
CA GLN A 383 -6.82 -39.27 1.10
C GLN A 383 -6.30 -40.71 1.26
N GLN A 384 -5.15 -41.00 0.69
CA GLN A 384 -4.44 -42.27 0.83
C GLN A 384 -3.65 -42.38 2.13
N LEU A 385 -3.61 -41.30 2.95
CA LEU A 385 -2.79 -41.19 4.15
C LEU A 385 -1.28 -41.40 3.87
N ASP A 386 -0.87 -41.14 2.63
CA ASP A 386 0.54 -41.19 2.23
C ASP A 386 1.25 -39.92 2.68
N ALA A 387 1.86 -39.98 3.85
CA ALA A 387 2.55 -38.85 4.47
C ALA A 387 3.79 -38.45 3.67
N GLU A 388 4.58 -39.42 3.17
CA GLU A 388 5.82 -39.16 2.44
C GLU A 388 5.54 -38.40 1.14
N ALA A 389 4.63 -38.92 0.30
CA ALA A 389 4.24 -38.25 -0.93
C ALA A 389 3.60 -36.88 -0.68
N THR A 390 2.79 -36.76 0.39
CA THR A 390 2.16 -35.48 0.74
C THR A 390 3.21 -34.44 1.13
N PHE A 391 4.16 -34.78 1.99
CA PHE A 391 5.20 -33.84 2.43
C PHE A 391 6.14 -33.48 1.28
N ALA A 392 6.53 -34.43 0.45
CA ALA A 392 7.35 -34.16 -0.73
C ALA A 392 6.70 -33.18 -1.70
N LEU A 393 5.38 -33.27 -1.91
CA LEU A 393 4.62 -32.32 -2.71
C LEU A 393 4.49 -30.96 -2.01
N LEU A 394 4.16 -30.92 -0.72
CA LEU A 394 3.95 -29.66 0.02
C LEU A 394 5.25 -28.86 0.16
N GLN A 395 6.40 -29.52 0.37
CA GLN A 395 7.71 -28.86 0.47
C GLN A 395 8.14 -28.15 -0.81
N GLN A 396 7.65 -28.58 -1.98
CA GLN A 396 7.86 -27.87 -3.25
C GLN A 396 7.21 -26.48 -3.26
N ARG A 397 6.18 -26.25 -2.43
CA ARG A 397 5.43 -25.00 -2.37
C ARG A 397 5.28 -24.50 -0.93
N PRO A 398 6.36 -23.95 -0.31
CA PRO A 398 6.42 -23.57 1.11
C PRO A 398 5.25 -22.70 1.58
N GLY A 399 4.84 -21.73 0.75
CA GLY A 399 3.71 -20.86 1.06
C GLY A 399 2.34 -21.57 1.06
N MET A 400 2.19 -22.65 0.29
CA MET A 400 0.99 -23.49 0.31
C MET A 400 1.02 -24.44 1.50
N PHE A 401 2.18 -25.01 1.82
CA PHE A 401 2.34 -25.84 3.00
C PHE A 401 1.99 -25.06 4.28
N ALA A 402 2.53 -23.83 4.42
CA ALA A 402 2.17 -22.97 5.56
C ALA A 402 0.66 -22.74 5.69
N ARG A 403 -0.05 -22.55 4.57
CA ARG A 403 -1.51 -22.34 4.58
C ARG A 403 -2.33 -23.61 4.89
N SER A 404 -1.80 -24.78 4.59
CA SER A 404 -2.44 -26.07 4.87
C SER A 404 -1.90 -26.75 6.14
N LEU A 405 -0.93 -26.13 6.82
CA LEU A 405 -0.20 -26.73 7.95
C LEU A 405 -1.14 -27.38 8.98
N PHE A 406 -2.11 -26.65 9.49
CA PHE A 406 -3.02 -27.12 10.53
C PHE A 406 -3.91 -28.28 10.05
N ALA A 407 -4.43 -28.18 8.82
CA ALA A 407 -5.22 -29.27 8.24
C ALA A 407 -4.38 -30.52 7.99
N THR A 408 -3.11 -30.36 7.60
CA THR A 408 -2.19 -31.47 7.40
C THR A 408 -1.81 -32.12 8.73
N MET A 409 -1.61 -31.32 9.81
CA MET A 409 -1.40 -31.83 11.17
C MET A 409 -2.57 -32.71 11.64
N LEU A 410 -3.80 -32.32 11.35
CA LEU A 410 -5.00 -33.10 11.68
C LEU A 410 -5.13 -34.39 10.84
N ALA A 411 -4.62 -34.38 9.61
CA ALA A 411 -4.78 -35.52 8.70
C ALA A 411 -3.67 -36.58 8.84
N LEU A 412 -2.43 -36.14 9.04
CA LEU A 412 -1.24 -36.99 8.94
C LEU A 412 -0.39 -37.02 10.23
N GLY A 413 -0.86 -36.39 11.31
CA GLY A 413 -0.13 -36.29 12.55
C GLY A 413 0.64 -34.97 12.70
N ALA A 414 0.73 -34.51 13.94
CA ALA A 414 1.33 -33.22 14.25
C ALA A 414 2.87 -33.26 14.22
N GLU A 415 3.48 -34.34 14.72
CA GLU A 415 4.95 -34.46 14.80
C GLU A 415 5.60 -34.47 13.42
N GLU A 416 5.11 -35.38 12.56
CA GLU A 416 5.62 -35.59 11.21
C GLU A 416 5.43 -34.32 10.36
N THR A 417 4.25 -33.69 10.49
CA THR A 417 3.93 -32.47 9.75
C THR A 417 4.84 -31.30 10.18
N ILE A 418 5.06 -31.12 11.49
CA ILE A 418 5.95 -30.09 12.02
C ILE A 418 7.40 -30.35 11.59
N ALA A 419 7.86 -31.59 11.64
CA ALA A 419 9.21 -31.96 11.19
C ALA A 419 9.41 -31.66 9.70
N ALA A 420 8.46 -32.06 8.85
CA ALA A 420 8.48 -31.81 7.41
C ALA A 420 8.45 -30.31 7.08
N PHE A 421 7.65 -29.54 7.83
CA PHE A 421 7.55 -28.09 7.62
C PHE A 421 8.78 -27.35 8.14
N LYS A 422 9.36 -27.78 9.26
CA LYS A 422 10.60 -27.20 9.82
C LYS A 422 11.75 -27.23 8.82
N ALA A 423 11.83 -28.28 8.00
CA ALA A 423 12.86 -28.40 6.96
C ALA A 423 12.84 -27.31 5.87
N ILE A 424 11.70 -26.58 5.75
CA ILE A 424 11.53 -25.55 4.71
C ILE A 424 11.06 -24.20 5.26
N VAL A 425 10.99 -24.04 6.58
CA VAL A 425 10.43 -22.84 7.23
C VAL A 425 11.23 -21.57 6.91
N ASP A 426 12.51 -21.69 6.62
CA ASP A 426 13.39 -20.61 6.15
C ASP A 426 12.91 -19.99 4.82
N LYS A 427 12.25 -20.78 3.97
CA LYS A 427 11.69 -20.34 2.68
C LYS A 427 10.33 -19.64 2.81
N VAL A 428 9.75 -19.67 4.01
CA VAL A 428 8.44 -19.05 4.29
C VAL A 428 8.65 -17.62 4.78
N PRO A 429 7.95 -16.60 4.27
CA PRO A 429 8.08 -15.21 4.74
C PRO A 429 7.84 -15.09 6.24
N LEU A 430 8.67 -14.31 6.96
CA LEU A 430 8.55 -14.12 8.42
C LEU A 430 7.15 -13.72 8.85
N ARG A 431 6.51 -12.83 8.12
CA ARG A 431 5.14 -12.42 8.36
C ARG A 431 4.15 -13.59 8.42
N LEU A 432 4.32 -14.58 7.52
CA LEU A 432 3.46 -15.75 7.50
C LEU A 432 3.73 -16.64 8.73
N VAL A 433 4.99 -16.77 9.15
CA VAL A 433 5.35 -17.48 10.39
C VAL A 433 4.70 -16.84 11.61
N LEU A 434 4.78 -15.50 11.75
CA LEU A 434 4.11 -14.77 12.82
C LEU A 434 2.59 -14.95 12.83
N THR A 435 1.96 -15.02 11.64
CA THR A 435 0.52 -15.28 11.54
C THR A 435 0.12 -16.71 11.87
N LEU A 436 1.02 -17.69 11.69
CA LEU A 436 0.75 -19.09 12.05
C LEU A 436 0.49 -19.25 13.55
N ASP A 437 1.33 -18.69 14.43
CA ASP A 437 1.10 -18.77 15.88
C ASP A 437 -0.23 -18.13 16.28
N MET A 438 -0.50 -16.94 15.74
CA MET A 438 -1.75 -16.23 16.00
C MET A 438 -2.98 -17.05 15.58
N TYR A 439 -2.96 -17.67 14.40
CA TYR A 439 -4.08 -18.44 13.89
C TYR A 439 -4.20 -19.82 14.51
N ALA A 440 -3.11 -20.45 14.96
CA ALA A 440 -3.14 -21.72 15.68
C ALA A 440 -4.01 -21.64 16.92
N ALA A 441 -3.94 -20.53 17.65
CA ALA A 441 -4.75 -20.28 18.83
C ALA A 441 -6.26 -20.36 18.56
N LEU A 442 -6.68 -19.88 17.39
CA LEU A 442 -8.09 -19.89 16.97
C LEU A 442 -8.48 -21.17 16.23
N TYR A 443 -7.55 -21.79 15.50
CA TYR A 443 -7.85 -22.96 14.70
C TYR A 443 -8.03 -24.23 15.55
N PHE A 444 -7.21 -24.38 16.60
CA PHE A 444 -7.25 -25.51 17.53
C PHE A 444 -8.11 -25.24 18.78
N ASP A 445 -9.09 -24.35 18.67
CA ASP A 445 -10.05 -24.07 19.74
C ASP A 445 -11.44 -24.52 19.28
N LYS A 446 -12.07 -25.44 20.04
CA LYS A 446 -13.41 -25.98 19.74
C LYS A 446 -14.50 -24.93 19.79
N ALA A 447 -14.33 -23.90 20.60
CA ALA A 447 -15.31 -22.83 20.83
C ALA A 447 -15.08 -21.61 19.93
N ALA A 448 -13.98 -21.55 19.18
CA ALA A 448 -13.63 -20.37 18.40
C ALA A 448 -14.51 -20.20 17.17
N GLU A 449 -15.19 -19.08 17.08
CA GLU A 449 -15.87 -18.60 15.88
C GLU A 449 -15.05 -17.52 15.19
N ARG A 450 -14.84 -17.66 13.89
CA ARG A 450 -14.15 -16.66 13.08
C ARG A 450 -15.11 -15.90 12.20
N SER A 451 -15.12 -14.58 12.35
CA SER A 451 -15.82 -13.71 11.42
C SER A 451 -14.86 -13.21 10.35
N VAL A 452 -15.14 -13.51 9.10
CA VAL A 452 -14.32 -13.13 7.95
C VAL A 452 -15.10 -12.19 7.04
N GLN A 453 -14.49 -11.08 6.66
CA GLN A 453 -15.06 -10.20 5.66
C GLN A 453 -14.63 -10.67 4.26
N THR A 454 -15.60 -10.98 3.42
CA THR A 454 -15.34 -11.39 2.04
C THR A 454 -14.86 -10.20 1.19
N LEU A 455 -14.29 -10.50 0.02
CA LEU A 455 -13.91 -9.47 -0.96
C LEU A 455 -15.10 -8.63 -1.45
N THR A 456 -16.31 -9.11 -1.31
CA THR A 456 -17.55 -8.40 -1.65
C THR A 456 -18.10 -7.55 -0.51
N GLY A 457 -17.42 -7.54 0.65
CA GLY A 457 -17.83 -6.79 1.83
C GLY A 457 -18.79 -7.55 2.76
N ALA A 458 -19.30 -8.72 2.35
CA ALA A 458 -20.15 -9.54 3.21
C ALA A 458 -19.35 -10.10 4.40
N ARG A 459 -19.96 -10.12 5.57
CA ARG A 459 -19.40 -10.74 6.77
C ARG A 459 -19.91 -12.18 6.86
N ILE A 460 -19.00 -13.12 6.96
CA ILE A 460 -19.31 -14.55 7.07
C ILE A 460 -18.69 -15.10 8.35
N THR A 461 -19.47 -15.83 9.12
CA THR A 461 -18.95 -16.63 10.23
C THR A 461 -18.46 -17.96 9.69
N VAL A 462 -17.20 -18.27 9.92
CA VAL A 462 -16.60 -19.55 9.55
C VAL A 462 -16.60 -20.43 10.81
N PRO A 463 -17.33 -21.54 10.81
CA PRO A 463 -17.35 -22.45 11.95
C PRO A 463 -16.00 -23.13 12.13
N THR A 464 -15.76 -23.64 13.32
CA THR A 464 -14.59 -24.47 13.62
C THR A 464 -14.59 -25.72 12.76
N ASN A 465 -13.39 -26.20 12.42
CA ASN A 465 -13.24 -27.43 11.64
C ASN A 465 -13.87 -28.62 12.38
N LYS A 466 -14.65 -29.44 11.67
CA LYS A 466 -15.31 -30.59 12.23
C LYS A 466 -14.35 -31.59 12.89
N TRP A 467 -13.15 -31.75 12.34
CA TRP A 467 -12.11 -32.60 12.94
C TRP A 467 -11.64 -32.07 14.30
N VAL A 468 -11.53 -30.76 14.46
CA VAL A 468 -11.22 -30.12 15.74
C VAL A 468 -12.35 -30.33 16.74
N GLN A 469 -13.59 -30.24 16.29
CA GLN A 469 -14.77 -30.40 17.17
C GLN A 469 -14.94 -31.83 17.69
N TRP A 470 -14.74 -32.83 16.83
CA TRP A 470 -15.17 -34.21 17.08
C TRP A 470 -14.03 -35.24 17.04
N GLY A 471 -12.89 -34.92 16.44
CA GLY A 471 -11.80 -35.88 16.17
C GLY A 471 -10.68 -35.87 17.19
N TYR A 472 -10.59 -34.84 18.05
CA TYR A 472 -9.47 -34.65 18.99
C TYR A 472 -9.99 -34.20 20.35
N ASP A 473 -9.29 -34.57 21.42
CA ASP A 473 -9.59 -34.04 22.75
C ASP A 473 -8.92 -32.66 22.95
N GLU A 474 -9.17 -32.01 24.08
CA GLU A 474 -8.68 -30.66 24.33
C GLU A 474 -7.18 -30.63 24.61
N GLU A 475 -6.64 -31.67 25.25
CA GLU A 475 -5.22 -31.80 25.56
C GLU A 475 -4.40 -31.97 24.28
N GLU A 476 -4.88 -32.79 23.35
CA GLU A 476 -4.25 -32.97 22.03
C GLU A 476 -4.23 -31.64 21.23
N LEU A 477 -5.31 -30.89 21.24
CA LEU A 477 -5.39 -29.58 20.55
C LEU A 477 -4.45 -28.55 21.19
N ILE A 478 -4.35 -28.53 22.51
CA ILE A 478 -3.39 -27.70 23.25
C ILE A 478 -1.95 -28.10 22.89
N ALA A 479 -1.68 -29.40 22.81
CA ALA A 479 -0.36 -29.92 22.41
C ALA A 479 -0.01 -29.49 20.98
N MET A 480 -0.93 -29.62 20.02
CA MET A 480 -0.75 -29.15 18.64
C MET A 480 -0.43 -27.66 18.57
N ARG A 481 -1.21 -26.83 19.30
CA ARG A 481 -0.97 -25.40 19.39
C ARG A 481 0.41 -25.07 19.96
N ARG A 482 0.84 -25.78 21.00
CA ARG A 482 2.19 -25.61 21.60
C ARG A 482 3.28 -25.93 20.58
N LYS A 483 3.15 -27.00 19.79
CA LYS A 483 4.10 -27.37 18.74
C LYS A 483 4.22 -26.29 17.66
N VAL A 484 3.12 -25.73 17.21
CA VAL A 484 3.12 -24.61 16.24
C VAL A 484 3.86 -23.41 16.83
N ARG A 485 3.58 -23.05 18.08
CA ARG A 485 4.28 -21.96 18.76
C ARG A 485 5.77 -22.18 18.82
N GLN A 486 6.20 -23.36 19.26
CA GLN A 486 7.63 -23.72 19.34
C GLN A 486 8.30 -23.66 17.96
N LEU A 487 7.62 -24.11 16.92
CA LEU A 487 8.11 -24.00 15.54
C LEU A 487 8.28 -22.54 15.11
N CYS A 488 7.29 -21.68 15.42
CA CYS A 488 7.34 -20.26 15.10
C CYS A 488 8.46 -19.55 15.86
N GLU A 489 8.59 -19.80 17.16
CA GLU A 489 9.67 -19.27 18.00
C GLU A 489 11.06 -19.68 17.47
N TYR A 490 11.22 -20.95 17.13
CA TYR A 490 12.44 -21.46 16.50
C TYR A 490 12.75 -20.74 15.18
N ALA A 491 11.77 -20.65 14.28
CA ALA A 491 11.93 -20.03 12.97
C ALA A 491 12.24 -18.53 13.04
N ILE A 492 11.67 -17.84 14.03
CA ILE A 492 11.93 -16.42 14.29
C ILE A 492 13.34 -16.24 14.85
N ALA A 493 13.71 -17.03 15.86
CA ALA A 493 15.03 -16.96 16.48
C ALA A 493 16.17 -17.23 15.47
N GLU A 494 16.05 -18.31 14.68
CA GLU A 494 16.99 -18.64 13.62
C GLU A 494 17.19 -17.54 12.59
N ARG A 495 16.08 -16.88 12.23
CA ARG A 495 16.12 -15.80 11.24
C ARG A 495 16.77 -14.55 11.80
N PHE A 496 16.41 -14.15 13.01
CA PHE A 496 17.05 -13.00 13.66
C PHE A 496 18.51 -13.25 13.97
N ALA A 497 18.89 -14.46 14.38
CA ALA A 497 20.29 -14.83 14.59
C ALA A 497 21.15 -14.65 13.31
N LYS A 498 20.57 -14.88 12.14
CA LYS A 498 21.26 -14.70 10.85
C LYS A 498 21.30 -13.26 10.34
N GLU A 499 20.27 -12.47 10.67
CA GLU A 499 20.05 -11.14 10.10
C GLU A 499 20.47 -10.00 11.05
N THR A 500 20.63 -10.29 12.34
CA THR A 500 20.93 -9.28 13.37
C THR A 500 22.42 -9.31 13.72
N PRO A 501 23.11 -8.15 13.72
CA PRO A 501 24.48 -8.07 14.25
C PRO A 501 24.53 -8.44 15.73
N GLU A 502 25.67 -8.96 16.17
CA GLU A 502 25.90 -9.19 17.59
C GLU A 502 26.09 -7.86 18.32
N TYR A 503 25.26 -7.62 19.33
CA TYR A 503 25.35 -6.45 20.21
C TYR A 503 25.73 -6.89 21.63
N TRP A 504 26.62 -6.13 22.27
CA TRP A 504 26.99 -6.36 23.67
C TRP A 504 25.84 -6.07 24.64
N SER A 505 25.04 -5.08 24.30
CA SER A 505 23.83 -4.71 25.05
C SER A 505 22.82 -4.04 24.13
N VAL A 506 21.54 -4.23 24.42
CA VAL A 506 20.44 -3.62 23.67
C VAL A 506 19.54 -2.86 24.64
N TYR A 507 19.29 -1.58 24.37
CA TYR A 507 18.28 -0.81 25.04
C TYR A 507 16.98 -0.85 24.23
N ILE A 508 15.89 -1.30 24.84
CA ILE A 508 14.56 -1.27 24.23
C ILE A 508 13.78 -0.18 24.95
N ALA A 509 13.47 0.88 24.23
CA ALA A 509 12.64 1.96 24.79
C ALA A 509 11.27 1.42 25.22
N PRO A 510 10.78 1.73 26.43
CA PRO A 510 9.52 1.19 26.94
C PRO A 510 8.32 1.48 26.03
N GLU A 511 8.34 2.59 25.29
CA GLU A 511 7.31 3.00 24.35
C GLU A 511 7.14 1.99 23.19
N LEU A 512 8.21 1.27 22.81
CA LEU A 512 8.16 0.24 21.76
C LEU A 512 7.25 -0.93 22.12
N TYR A 513 7.05 -1.22 23.40
CA TYR A 513 6.10 -2.28 23.83
C TYR A 513 4.64 -1.93 23.54
N ASN A 514 4.34 -0.66 23.29
CA ASN A 514 3.00 -0.20 22.91
C ASN A 514 2.78 -0.21 21.39
N ILE A 515 3.81 -0.49 20.61
CA ILE A 515 3.75 -0.56 19.14
C ILE A 515 3.56 -2.02 18.73
N PRO A 516 2.42 -2.38 18.13
CA PRO A 516 2.21 -3.74 17.66
C PRO A 516 3.07 -4.04 16.42
N LEU A 517 3.46 -5.30 16.26
CA LEU A 517 4.06 -5.74 15.02
C LEU A 517 3.06 -5.62 13.86
N PRO A 518 3.41 -5.04 12.71
CA PRO A 518 2.48 -4.80 11.58
C PRO A 518 2.21 -6.09 10.78
N ILE A 519 1.75 -7.13 11.44
CA ILE A 519 1.51 -8.45 10.85
C ILE A 519 0.38 -8.41 9.80
N GLY A 520 -0.61 -7.54 10.02
CA GLY A 520 -1.79 -7.41 9.15
C GLY A 520 -1.59 -6.51 7.94
N ASP A 521 -0.59 -5.65 7.92
CA ASP A 521 -0.34 -4.72 6.83
C ASP A 521 0.49 -5.34 5.71
N ARG A 522 0.26 -4.86 4.49
CA ARG A 522 1.02 -5.28 3.31
C ARG A 522 2.28 -4.44 3.09
N SER A 523 2.38 -3.27 3.69
CA SER A 523 3.58 -2.44 3.63
C SER A 523 4.61 -2.91 4.66
N GLY A 524 5.84 -3.13 4.22
CA GLY A 524 6.96 -3.54 5.11
C GLY A 524 7.57 -2.38 5.88
N ASN A 525 7.23 -1.13 5.54
CA ASN A 525 7.81 0.06 6.12
C ASN A 525 6.74 0.92 6.79
N VAL A 526 6.85 1.06 8.09
CA VAL A 526 6.22 2.15 8.83
C VAL A 526 7.17 3.34 8.72
N GLN A 527 7.11 4.06 7.61
CA GLN A 527 8.02 5.18 7.33
C GLN A 527 7.68 6.43 8.14
N ASP A 528 6.48 6.53 8.67
CA ASP A 528 6.02 7.67 9.45
C ASP A 528 5.70 7.22 10.87
N LEU A 529 6.63 7.49 11.78
CA LEU A 529 6.43 7.30 13.22
C LEU A 529 5.32 8.20 13.78
N ASP A 530 4.91 9.22 13.04
CA ASP A 530 3.79 10.09 13.38
C ASP A 530 2.43 9.46 13.03
N ALA A 531 2.43 8.36 12.28
CA ALA A 531 1.20 7.63 11.98
C ALA A 531 0.96 6.53 13.02
N ALA A 532 -0.20 6.56 13.65
CA ALA A 532 -0.64 5.48 14.50
C ALA A 532 -0.91 4.22 13.69
N VAL A 533 -0.23 3.12 14.00
CA VAL A 533 -0.50 1.83 13.38
C VAL A 533 -1.62 1.09 14.10
N MET A 534 -2.30 0.20 13.37
CA MET A 534 -3.42 -0.58 13.93
C MET A 534 -2.98 -1.36 15.17
N GLY A 535 -3.68 -1.17 16.28
CA GLY A 535 -3.37 -1.81 17.57
C GLY A 535 -2.39 -1.04 18.45
N MET A 536 -1.89 0.10 18.04
CA MET A 536 -1.05 0.98 18.85
C MET A 536 -1.83 1.47 20.08
N ARG A 537 -1.16 1.51 21.22
CA ARG A 537 -1.74 1.93 22.49
C ARG A 537 -1.19 3.29 22.89
N PHE A 538 -2.08 4.19 23.24
CA PHE A 538 -1.72 5.52 23.74
C PHE A 538 -2.15 5.65 25.20
N PRO A 539 -1.32 6.24 26.07
CA PRO A 539 -1.76 6.61 27.38
C PRO A 539 -2.84 7.69 27.26
N LEU A 540 -3.91 7.56 28.02
CA LEU A 540 -4.96 8.56 28.10
C LEU A 540 -4.66 9.53 29.24
N GLU A 541 -4.44 10.77 28.91
CA GLU A 541 -4.34 11.87 29.88
C GLU A 541 -5.71 12.54 30.02
N GLY A 542 -6.26 12.56 31.24
CA GLY A 542 -7.56 13.16 31.53
C GLY A 542 -8.77 12.23 31.29
N ARG A 543 -9.98 12.82 31.34
CA ARG A 543 -11.26 12.10 31.24
C ARG A 543 -11.99 12.24 29.91
N GLN A 544 -11.45 13.04 28.99
CA GLN A 544 -12.09 13.32 27.71
C GLN A 544 -11.23 12.78 26.56
N VAL A 545 -11.85 12.03 25.65
CA VAL A 545 -11.23 11.57 24.41
C VAL A 545 -11.90 12.28 23.25
N ARG A 546 -11.11 12.98 22.44
CA ARG A 546 -11.58 13.53 21.17
C ARG A 546 -11.07 12.65 20.05
N LEU A 547 -11.98 12.13 19.23
CA LEU A 547 -11.64 11.45 18.01
C LEU A 547 -11.66 12.49 16.86
N PHE A 548 -10.49 12.68 16.26
CA PHE A 548 -10.36 13.52 15.08
C PHE A 548 -10.09 12.62 13.86
N MET A 549 -10.85 12.80 12.80
CA MET A 549 -10.61 12.13 11.53
C MET A 549 -10.41 13.19 10.45
N GLN A 550 -9.28 13.11 9.78
CA GLN A 550 -8.99 13.93 8.61
C GLN A 550 -8.87 13.01 7.39
N TRP A 551 -9.58 13.32 6.33
CA TRP A 551 -9.48 12.60 5.08
C TRP A 551 -9.04 13.55 3.96
N GLY A 552 -8.21 13.04 3.07
CA GLY A 552 -7.72 13.75 1.90
C GLY A 552 -8.08 12.99 0.63
N LYS A 553 -8.14 13.69 -0.48
CA LYS A 553 -8.39 13.12 -1.79
C LYS A 553 -7.10 12.48 -2.31
N THR A 554 -7.07 11.17 -2.43
CA THR A 554 -5.92 10.44 -2.98
C THR A 554 -5.97 10.26 -4.50
N SER A 555 -7.13 10.57 -5.13
CA SER A 555 -7.32 10.49 -6.59
C SER A 555 -8.33 11.55 -7.05
N PRO A 556 -8.16 12.12 -8.26
CA PRO A 556 -9.06 13.15 -8.78
C PRO A 556 -10.51 12.68 -9.01
N HIS A 557 -10.79 11.38 -8.92
CA HIS A 557 -12.10 10.80 -9.28
C HIS A 557 -12.84 10.04 -8.18
N SER A 558 -12.37 10.04 -6.93
CA SER A 558 -13.04 9.31 -5.85
C SER A 558 -13.17 10.11 -4.57
N ILE A 559 -14.38 10.51 -4.26
CA ILE A 559 -14.77 10.96 -2.93
C ILE A 559 -15.27 9.70 -2.20
N TRP A 560 -14.53 9.22 -1.21
CA TRP A 560 -14.97 8.15 -0.35
C TRP A 560 -15.31 8.76 1.01
N ILE A 561 -16.58 8.83 1.33
CA ILE A 561 -17.04 9.08 2.71
C ILE A 561 -17.16 7.70 3.35
N TRP A 562 -16.22 7.36 4.22
CA TRP A 562 -16.29 6.17 5.04
C TRP A 562 -16.90 6.54 6.39
N THR A 563 -18.18 6.30 6.56
CA THR A 563 -18.77 6.24 7.89
C THR A 563 -18.57 4.83 8.44
N TYR A 564 -17.47 4.61 9.15
CA TYR A 564 -17.35 3.44 10.01
C TYR A 564 -17.86 3.79 11.40
N PRO A 565 -18.69 2.94 12.01
CA PRO A 565 -18.95 3.06 13.43
C PRO A 565 -17.64 2.80 14.17
N VAL A 566 -17.06 3.84 14.75
CA VAL A 566 -15.87 3.73 15.59
C VAL A 566 -16.33 3.19 16.94
N ARG A 567 -15.96 1.95 17.24
CA ARG A 567 -16.12 1.41 18.60
C ARG A 567 -14.87 1.75 19.40
N CYS A 568 -14.97 2.72 20.28
CA CYS A 568 -13.95 2.97 21.28
C CYS A 568 -14.18 2.04 22.48
N PHE A 569 -13.15 1.27 22.83
CA PHE A 569 -13.15 0.46 24.05
C PHE A 569 -12.35 1.22 25.10
N ILE A 570 -13.02 1.69 26.13
CA ILE A 570 -12.39 2.35 27.28
C ILE A 570 -12.36 1.35 28.43
N LYS A 571 -11.17 0.99 28.89
CA LYS A 571 -11.01 0.15 30.07
C LYS A 571 -11.01 1.05 31.32
N MET A 572 -12.11 1.10 32.05
CA MET A 572 -12.18 1.69 33.38
C MET A 572 -12.07 0.57 34.40
N GLY A 573 -10.89 0.42 34.99
CA GLY A 573 -10.64 -0.64 35.98
C GLY A 573 -10.78 -2.05 35.37
N ARG A 574 -11.66 -2.89 35.92
CA ARG A 574 -11.93 -4.26 35.43
C ARG A 574 -13.06 -4.33 34.38
N ARG A 575 -13.66 -3.23 33.98
CA ARG A 575 -14.75 -3.20 32.98
C ARG A 575 -14.28 -2.57 31.68
N ILE A 576 -14.65 -3.21 30.59
CA ILE A 576 -14.46 -2.68 29.23
C ILE A 576 -15.81 -2.09 28.80
N ILE A 577 -15.85 -0.80 28.54
CA ILE A 577 -17.06 -0.13 28.05
C ILE A 577 -16.85 0.12 26.56
N ALA A 578 -17.76 -0.41 25.73
CA ALA A 578 -17.80 -0.11 24.31
C ALA A 578 -18.66 1.14 24.09
N VAL A 579 -18.07 2.21 23.56
CA VAL A 579 -18.81 3.40 23.14
C VAL A 579 -18.93 3.36 21.63
N SER A 580 -20.16 3.26 21.11
CA SER A 580 -20.42 3.42 19.68
C SER A 580 -20.87 4.86 19.44
N ALA A 581 -20.15 5.61 18.61
CA ALA A 581 -20.65 6.84 18.06
C ALA A 581 -21.46 6.52 16.78
N SER A 582 -22.71 6.94 16.76
CA SER A 582 -23.59 6.88 15.59
C SER A 582 -23.30 8.04 14.63
#